data_e59d6705dfdd99a278578a53ba33f85d
#
_entry.id   e59d6705dfdd99a278578a53ba33f85d
#
_cell.length_a   1.000
_cell.length_b   1.000
_cell.length_c   1.000
_cell.angle_alpha   90.00
_cell.angle_beta   90.00
_cell.angle_gamma   90.00
#
_symmetry.space_group_name_H-M   'P 1'
#
loop_
_entity.id
_entity.type
_entity.pdbx_description
1 polymer ?
#
loop_
_entity_poly.entity_id
_entity_poly.type
_entity_poly.pdbx_seq_one_letter_code
_entity_poly.pdbx_strand_id
1 'polypeptide(L)'
;GKIIGCYGRAMEKTKAKDTTCGHWEMAGIIMDNPFKTYPNGFPKHIMDKFEKAIGRGTLGNCVASGTVIIQELGDEHVATGKPIIYTSADRVFQIAAHEDVIPLDELYSMCQKAREILVGDDLVGRVIARPFVGGNGKYTRTEHRRDYAIPPIEDTILDGLTAKGFETVAVGKIEDIFHKRGITTVNHTTNNPAGIEATIDFLKNGVGSFIFTNLVDTDALYGHRNDVEGYGKALEYFDSKLPEIMGAMTDEDILIVTADHGCDPTFPGTDHTREYIPILVYGKKLKEGVTIGTRETFADIG
;
A
#
# COMPACT_ATOMS: atom_id res chain seq x y z
N GLY A 1 16.78 -27.21 15.56
CA GLY A 1 16.73 -27.72 14.18
C GLY A 1 17.93 -27.26 13.38
N LYS A 2 18.20 -27.89 12.24
CA LYS A 2 19.24 -27.43 11.31
C LYS A 2 18.71 -26.25 10.51
N ILE A 3 19.53 -25.20 10.32
CA ILE A 3 19.18 -24.08 9.44
C ILE A 3 19.43 -24.53 7.99
N ILE A 4 18.35 -24.57 7.18
CA ILE A 4 18.36 -25.10 5.80
C ILE A 4 18.47 -24.02 4.73
N GLY A 5 18.57 -22.75 5.10
CA GLY A 5 18.67 -21.61 4.18
C GLY A 5 19.63 -20.55 4.67
N CYS A 6 19.62 -19.40 4.03
CA CYS A 6 20.32 -18.22 4.47
C CYS A 6 19.37 -17.32 5.28
N TYR A 7 19.91 -16.49 6.16
CA TYR A 7 19.11 -15.60 6.98
C TYR A 7 19.84 -14.30 7.28
N GLY A 8 19.07 -13.26 7.46
CA GLY A 8 19.53 -11.94 7.85
C GLY A 8 18.38 -11.03 8.18
N ARG A 9 18.64 -9.75 8.18
CA ARG A 9 17.66 -8.71 8.42
C ARG A 9 18.00 -7.43 7.65
N ALA A 10 17.00 -6.60 7.38
CA ALA A 10 17.20 -5.30 6.76
C ALA A 10 16.56 -4.19 7.57
N MET A 11 17.17 -3.01 7.50
CA MET A 11 16.61 -1.77 8.01
C MET A 11 15.92 -1.02 6.87
N GLU A 12 14.74 -0.51 7.10
CA GLU A 12 14.08 0.37 6.15
C GLU A 12 14.83 1.71 6.07
N LYS A 13 15.28 2.07 4.88
CA LYS A 13 15.99 3.34 4.63
C LYS A 13 15.02 4.48 4.34
N THR A 14 13.94 4.19 3.65
CA THR A 14 12.84 5.12 3.44
C THR A 14 12.31 5.62 4.78
N LYS A 15 12.07 6.92 4.91
CA LYS A 15 11.61 7.53 6.18
C LYS A 15 10.15 7.24 6.51
N ALA A 16 9.34 6.81 5.55
CA ALA A 16 8.00 6.30 5.77
C ALA A 16 8.04 4.87 6.32
N LYS A 17 6.90 4.35 6.76
CA LYS A 17 6.73 2.99 7.29
C LYS A 17 5.39 2.39 6.85
N ASP A 18 4.98 2.71 5.63
CA ASP A 18 3.74 2.22 5.03
C ASP A 18 4.01 1.14 3.99
N THR A 19 3.00 0.34 3.74
CA THR A 19 3.05 -0.79 2.80
C THR A 19 3.60 -0.40 1.42
N THR A 20 3.17 0.74 0.87
CA THR A 20 3.62 1.18 -0.45
C THR A 20 5.11 1.46 -0.47
N CYS A 21 5.58 2.26 0.49
CA CYS A 21 6.99 2.64 0.60
C CYS A 21 7.90 1.43 0.84
N GLY A 22 7.50 0.51 1.71
CA GLY A 22 8.28 -0.70 1.98
C GLY A 22 8.39 -1.63 0.77
N HIS A 23 7.29 -1.87 0.05
CA HIS A 23 7.32 -2.65 -1.19
C HIS A 23 8.13 -1.97 -2.29
N TRP A 24 8.03 -0.64 -2.43
CA TRP A 24 8.83 0.09 -3.40
C TRP A 24 10.32 0.02 -3.06
N GLU A 25 10.67 0.11 -1.78
CA GLU A 25 12.07 -0.02 -1.38
C GLU A 25 12.60 -1.42 -1.67
N MET A 26 11.84 -2.49 -1.39
CA MET A 26 12.22 -3.85 -1.80
C MET A 26 12.40 -3.97 -3.32
N ALA A 27 11.66 -3.21 -4.10
CA ALA A 27 11.72 -3.23 -5.57
C ALA A 27 12.75 -2.23 -6.16
N GLY A 28 13.53 -1.54 -5.31
CA GLY A 28 14.65 -0.68 -5.71
C GLY A 28 14.43 0.82 -5.55
N ILE A 29 13.26 1.30 -5.12
CA ILE A 29 12.96 2.73 -4.96
C ILE A 29 13.11 3.16 -3.49
N ILE A 30 14.16 3.91 -3.17
CA ILE A 30 14.36 4.48 -1.84
C ILE A 30 13.82 5.91 -1.84
N MET A 31 12.83 6.18 -1.00
CA MET A 31 12.23 7.51 -0.88
C MET A 31 12.91 8.32 0.23
N ASP A 32 13.79 9.23 -0.13
CA ASP A 32 14.44 10.14 0.82
C ASP A 32 13.45 11.15 1.43
N ASN A 33 12.47 11.59 0.65
CA ASN A 33 11.39 12.48 1.08
C ASN A 33 10.05 11.76 0.95
N PRO A 34 9.58 11.10 2.03
CA PRO A 34 8.27 10.49 2.02
C PRO A 34 7.18 11.56 1.86
N PHE A 35 5.99 11.11 1.54
CA PHE A 35 4.81 11.97 1.36
C PHE A 35 4.71 13.07 2.40
N LYS A 36 4.51 14.31 1.95
CA LYS A 36 4.36 15.46 2.85
C LYS A 36 3.12 15.33 3.73
N THR A 37 3.23 15.81 4.95
CA THR A 37 2.08 16.07 5.82
C THR A 37 1.67 17.54 5.70
N TYR A 38 0.38 17.79 5.80
CA TYR A 38 -0.20 19.13 5.68
C TYR A 38 -1.02 19.45 6.94
N PRO A 39 -0.35 19.68 8.08
CA PRO A 39 -1.02 19.86 9.39
C PRO A 39 -1.92 21.09 9.46
N ASN A 40 -1.69 22.06 8.56
CA ASN A 40 -2.49 23.29 8.48
C ASN A 40 -3.33 23.36 7.19
N GLY A 41 -3.64 22.19 6.57
CA GLY A 41 -4.23 22.15 5.24
C GLY A 41 -3.22 22.36 4.12
N PHE A 42 -3.68 22.20 2.88
CA PHE A 42 -2.81 22.33 1.69
C PHE A 42 -2.45 23.77 1.41
N PRO A 43 -1.18 24.05 1.00
CA PRO A 43 -0.73 25.39 0.66
C PRO A 43 -1.56 26.01 -0.47
N LYS A 44 -1.58 27.35 -0.47
CA LYS A 44 -2.35 28.12 -1.46
C LYS A 44 -2.03 27.76 -2.91
N HIS A 45 -0.76 27.49 -3.23
CA HIS A 45 -0.37 27.15 -4.60
C HIS A 45 -0.96 25.82 -5.09
N ILE A 46 -1.20 24.85 -4.19
CA ILE A 46 -1.89 23.58 -4.50
C ILE A 46 -3.38 23.86 -4.72
N MET A 47 -4.00 24.58 -3.78
CA MET A 47 -5.43 24.85 -3.84
C MET A 47 -5.80 25.69 -5.05
N ASP A 48 -5.03 26.74 -5.39
CA ASP A 48 -5.26 27.57 -6.58
C ASP A 48 -5.19 26.74 -7.88
N LYS A 49 -4.20 25.83 -7.98
CA LYS A 49 -4.09 24.92 -9.13
C LYS A 49 -5.28 23.98 -9.21
N PHE A 50 -5.69 23.42 -8.06
CA PHE A 50 -6.80 22.48 -7.98
C PHE A 50 -8.12 23.16 -8.32
N GLU A 51 -8.45 24.28 -7.69
CA GLU A 51 -9.67 25.05 -7.97
C GLU A 51 -9.78 25.50 -9.43
N LYS A 52 -8.67 25.94 -10.00
CA LYS A 52 -8.59 26.25 -11.43
C LYS A 52 -8.87 25.03 -12.31
N ALA A 53 -8.31 23.87 -11.95
CA ALA A 53 -8.48 22.63 -12.73
C ALA A 53 -9.91 22.10 -12.68
N ILE A 54 -10.58 22.22 -11.53
CA ILE A 54 -11.97 21.75 -11.37
C ILE A 54 -13.02 22.82 -11.75
N GLY A 55 -12.62 24.08 -11.92
CA GLY A 55 -13.51 25.20 -12.26
C GLY A 55 -14.46 25.61 -11.13
N ARG A 56 -14.13 25.28 -9.88
CA ARG A 56 -14.93 25.58 -8.68
C ARG A 56 -14.01 26.01 -7.53
N GLY A 57 -14.52 26.86 -6.63
CA GLY A 57 -13.89 27.04 -5.31
C GLY A 57 -14.13 25.79 -4.42
N THR A 58 -13.45 25.73 -3.30
CA THR A 58 -13.49 24.62 -2.35
C THR A 58 -13.89 25.08 -0.95
N LEU A 59 -14.28 24.13 -0.09
CA LEU A 59 -14.55 24.30 1.33
C LEU A 59 -13.54 23.51 2.16
N GLY A 60 -13.37 23.89 3.42
CA GLY A 60 -12.53 23.17 4.36
C GLY A 60 -11.06 23.50 4.20
N ASN A 61 -10.29 22.63 3.57
CA ASN A 61 -8.83 22.66 3.48
C ASN A 61 -8.16 22.62 4.86
N CYS A 62 -8.52 21.63 5.67
CA CYS A 62 -8.03 21.46 7.03
C CYS A 62 -7.77 19.99 7.36
N VAL A 63 -7.15 19.74 8.49
CA VAL A 63 -7.07 18.39 9.09
C VAL A 63 -8.40 18.10 9.78
N ALA A 64 -9.06 17.03 9.37
CA ALA A 64 -10.37 16.68 9.93
C ALA A 64 -10.66 15.18 9.86
N SER A 65 -11.57 14.74 10.76
CA SER A 65 -12.29 13.49 10.56
C SER A 65 -13.34 13.67 9.47
N GLY A 66 -13.32 12.82 8.46
CA GLY A 66 -14.24 12.98 7.35
C GLY A 66 -15.71 12.70 7.71
N THR A 67 -16.01 11.98 8.80
CA THR A 67 -17.39 11.84 9.30
C THR A 67 -17.87 13.10 10.03
N VAL A 68 -16.95 13.89 10.60
CA VAL A 68 -17.25 15.15 11.27
C VAL A 68 -17.39 16.27 10.25
N ILE A 69 -16.42 16.43 9.35
CA ILE A 69 -16.39 17.56 8.42
C ILE A 69 -17.58 17.59 7.45
N ILE A 70 -18.13 16.43 7.07
CA ILE A 70 -19.34 16.40 6.24
C ILE A 70 -20.58 16.87 7.00
N GLN A 71 -20.65 16.73 8.34
CA GLN A 71 -21.73 17.31 9.13
C GLN A 71 -21.57 18.83 9.23
N GLU A 72 -20.35 19.32 9.40
CA GLU A 72 -20.06 20.74 9.59
C GLU A 72 -20.25 21.56 8.29
N LEU A 73 -19.78 21.03 7.17
CA LEU A 73 -19.72 21.75 5.88
C LEU A 73 -20.70 21.21 4.83
N GLY A 74 -21.47 20.16 5.13
CA GLY A 74 -22.37 19.53 4.17
C GLY A 74 -23.46 20.45 3.67
N ASP A 75 -24.10 21.22 4.54
CA ASP A 75 -25.16 22.18 4.14
C ASP A 75 -24.59 23.30 3.25
N GLU A 76 -23.39 23.82 3.56
CA GLU A 76 -22.72 24.81 2.72
C GLU A 76 -22.29 24.21 1.36
N HIS A 77 -21.80 22.98 1.36
CA HIS A 77 -21.50 22.24 0.13
C HIS A 77 -22.72 22.11 -0.77
N VAL A 78 -23.85 21.68 -0.21
CA VAL A 78 -25.11 21.54 -0.97
C VAL A 78 -25.58 22.88 -1.53
N ALA A 79 -25.47 23.96 -0.75
CA ALA A 79 -25.89 25.29 -1.17
C ALA A 79 -24.98 25.93 -2.24
N THR A 80 -23.67 25.63 -2.21
CA THR A 80 -22.66 26.32 -3.05
C THR A 80 -22.13 25.46 -4.20
N GLY A 81 -22.27 24.14 -4.13
CA GLY A 81 -21.64 23.20 -5.07
C GLY A 81 -20.13 23.10 -4.95
N LYS A 82 -19.51 23.67 -3.90
CA LYS A 82 -18.06 23.60 -3.66
C LYS A 82 -17.70 22.29 -2.97
N PRO A 83 -16.78 21.47 -3.49
CA PRO A 83 -16.36 20.24 -2.83
C PRO A 83 -15.61 20.55 -1.51
N ILE A 84 -15.70 19.63 -0.56
CA ILE A 84 -15.02 19.74 0.74
C ILE A 84 -13.67 19.07 0.66
N ILE A 85 -12.59 19.84 0.90
CA ILE A 85 -11.21 19.35 0.89
C ILE A 85 -10.74 19.21 2.33
N TYR A 86 -10.12 18.07 2.65
CA TYR A 86 -9.52 17.85 3.94
C TYR A 86 -8.40 16.80 3.86
N THR A 87 -7.56 16.78 4.89
CA THR A 87 -6.50 15.80 5.06
C THR A 87 -6.61 15.10 6.42
N SER A 88 -5.81 14.08 6.62
CA SER A 88 -5.64 13.39 7.90
C SER A 88 -4.16 13.12 8.15
N ALA A 89 -3.82 12.47 9.26
CA ALA A 89 -2.45 12.06 9.56
C ALA A 89 -1.85 11.12 8.49
N ASP A 90 -2.71 10.46 7.70
CA ASP A 90 -2.30 9.48 6.68
C ASP A 90 -1.75 10.09 5.38
N ARG A 91 -1.47 11.40 5.36
CA ARG A 91 -0.84 12.08 4.21
C ARG A 91 -1.64 11.93 2.92
N VAL A 92 -2.93 12.18 3.00
CA VAL A 92 -3.90 12.00 1.91
C VAL A 92 -4.59 13.30 1.54
N PHE A 93 -4.97 13.45 0.28
CA PHE A 93 -5.84 14.53 -0.21
C PHE A 93 -7.24 13.95 -0.39
N GLN A 94 -8.19 14.39 0.41
CA GLN A 94 -9.55 13.86 0.39
C GLN A 94 -10.53 14.89 -0.14
N ILE A 95 -11.41 14.46 -1.04
CA ILE A 95 -12.46 15.27 -1.66
C ILE A 95 -13.79 14.65 -1.27
N ALA A 96 -14.56 15.33 -0.41
CA ALA A 96 -15.91 14.92 -0.07
C ALA A 96 -16.93 15.74 -0.87
N ALA A 97 -17.96 15.05 -1.40
CA ALA A 97 -19.04 15.66 -2.15
C ALA A 97 -20.34 14.85 -2.00
N HIS A 98 -21.46 15.55 -1.97
CA HIS A 98 -22.79 14.95 -2.00
C HIS A 98 -23.11 14.46 -3.41
N GLU A 99 -23.60 13.23 -3.53
CA GLU A 99 -23.79 12.58 -4.84
C GLU A 99 -24.80 13.28 -5.74
N ASP A 100 -25.82 13.94 -5.17
CA ASP A 100 -26.80 14.70 -5.93
C ASP A 100 -26.32 16.12 -6.32
N VAL A 101 -25.19 16.60 -5.74
CA VAL A 101 -24.63 17.93 -6.00
C VAL A 101 -23.45 17.86 -6.96
N ILE A 102 -22.56 16.91 -6.72
CA ILE A 102 -21.45 16.58 -7.61
C ILE A 102 -21.55 15.08 -7.92
N PRO A 103 -22.01 14.72 -9.12
CA PRO A 103 -22.12 13.32 -9.54
C PRO A 103 -20.79 12.56 -9.41
N LEU A 104 -20.87 11.25 -9.19
CA LEU A 104 -19.69 10.40 -8.96
C LEU A 104 -18.62 10.55 -10.04
N ASP A 105 -19.01 10.59 -11.32
CA ASP A 105 -18.05 10.73 -12.43
C ASP A 105 -17.31 12.07 -12.37
N GLU A 106 -17.99 13.16 -11.97
CA GLU A 106 -17.39 14.46 -11.79
C GLU A 106 -16.43 14.45 -10.57
N LEU A 107 -16.85 13.85 -9.45
CA LEU A 107 -16.00 13.68 -8.26
C LEU A 107 -14.74 12.87 -8.59
N TYR A 108 -14.87 11.79 -9.34
CA TYR A 108 -13.75 10.97 -9.77
C TYR A 108 -12.81 11.72 -10.72
N SER A 109 -13.36 12.54 -11.62
CA SER A 109 -12.56 13.42 -12.47
C SER A 109 -11.79 14.46 -11.64
N MET A 110 -12.40 15.04 -10.60
CA MET A 110 -11.71 15.95 -9.67
C MET A 110 -10.54 15.25 -8.96
N CYS A 111 -10.74 14.01 -8.51
CA CYS A 111 -9.69 13.21 -7.87
C CYS A 111 -8.54 12.94 -8.84
N GLN A 112 -8.84 12.62 -10.10
CA GLN A 112 -7.80 12.42 -11.12
C GLN A 112 -6.98 13.69 -11.34
N LYS A 113 -7.63 14.86 -11.48
CA LYS A 113 -6.94 16.16 -11.60
C LYS A 113 -6.09 16.48 -10.37
N ALA A 114 -6.60 16.19 -9.16
CA ALA A 114 -5.82 16.34 -7.94
C ALA A 114 -4.59 15.43 -7.95
N ARG A 115 -4.72 14.17 -8.41
CA ARG A 115 -3.59 13.24 -8.52
C ARG A 115 -2.50 13.76 -9.46
N GLU A 116 -2.88 14.38 -10.57
CA GLU A 116 -1.95 14.97 -11.55
C GLU A 116 -1.22 16.22 -11.01
N ILE A 117 -1.86 16.98 -10.12
CA ILE A 117 -1.29 18.19 -9.50
C ILE A 117 -0.33 17.84 -8.35
N LEU A 118 -0.67 16.81 -7.57
CA LEU A 118 0.03 16.43 -6.34
C LEU A 118 1.21 15.49 -6.64
N VAL A 119 2.23 16.02 -7.29
CA VAL A 119 3.46 15.32 -7.71
C VAL A 119 4.71 16.06 -7.24
N GLY A 120 5.87 15.43 -7.35
CA GLY A 120 7.15 16.01 -6.94
C GLY A 120 7.15 16.43 -5.47
N ASP A 121 7.49 17.66 -5.20
CA ASP A 121 7.55 18.21 -3.84
C ASP A 121 6.20 18.30 -3.13
N ASP A 122 5.09 18.24 -3.86
CA ASP A 122 3.72 18.32 -3.33
C ASP A 122 3.06 16.92 -3.19
N LEU A 123 3.85 15.85 -3.35
CA LEU A 123 3.38 14.48 -3.40
C LEU A 123 2.65 14.07 -2.12
N VAL A 124 1.46 13.46 -2.29
CA VAL A 124 0.70 12.77 -1.24
C VAL A 124 0.53 11.30 -1.59
N GLY A 125 0.42 10.45 -0.59
CA GLY A 125 0.30 9.01 -0.78
C GLY A 125 -0.93 8.59 -1.59
N ARG A 126 -2.07 9.22 -1.32
CA ARG A 126 -3.34 8.96 -2.02
C ARG A 126 -4.19 10.22 -2.17
N VAL A 127 -4.94 10.27 -3.26
CA VAL A 127 -6.13 11.12 -3.39
C VAL A 127 -7.35 10.23 -3.22
N ILE A 128 -8.33 10.68 -2.44
CA ILE A 128 -9.48 9.84 -2.08
C ILE A 128 -10.79 10.57 -2.39
N ALA A 129 -11.63 9.96 -3.20
CA ALA A 129 -13.03 10.35 -3.35
C ALA A 129 -13.84 9.87 -2.14
N ARG A 130 -14.56 10.78 -1.51
CA ARG A 130 -15.40 10.54 -0.33
C ARG A 130 -16.83 10.99 -0.58
N PRO A 131 -17.59 10.28 -1.41
CA PRO A 131 -18.99 10.64 -1.66
C PRO A 131 -19.83 10.42 -0.40
N PHE A 132 -20.88 11.24 -0.27
CA PHE A 132 -21.84 11.16 0.82
C PHE A 132 -23.24 11.54 0.36
N VAL A 133 -24.24 11.23 1.18
CA VAL A 133 -25.65 11.54 0.98
C VAL A 133 -26.26 12.08 2.29
N GLY A 134 -27.45 12.63 2.22
CA GLY A 134 -28.17 13.14 3.39
C GLY A 134 -28.62 14.59 3.23
N GLY A 135 -28.88 15.27 4.35
CA GLY A 135 -29.31 16.67 4.34
C GLY A 135 -29.57 17.21 5.74
N ASN A 136 -29.69 18.54 5.84
CA ASN A 136 -30.01 19.23 7.09
C ASN A 136 -29.07 18.84 8.26
N GLY A 137 -27.77 18.88 8.01
CA GLY A 137 -26.75 18.54 9.01
C GLY A 137 -26.64 17.05 9.35
N LYS A 138 -27.31 16.17 8.61
CA LYS A 138 -27.27 14.71 8.80
C LYS A 138 -26.77 14.04 7.51
N TYR A 139 -25.47 13.82 7.44
CA TYR A 139 -24.82 13.26 6.26
C TYR A 139 -24.14 11.93 6.57
N THR A 140 -24.19 11.01 5.60
CA THR A 140 -23.58 9.67 5.72
C THR A 140 -22.75 9.39 4.47
N ARG A 141 -21.54 8.87 4.66
CA ARG A 141 -20.67 8.41 3.57
C ARG A 141 -21.31 7.22 2.87
N THR A 142 -21.14 7.17 1.55
CA THR A 142 -21.55 6.03 0.74
C THR A 142 -20.39 5.05 0.54
N GLU A 143 -20.68 3.91 -0.04
CA GLU A 143 -19.72 2.88 -0.41
C GLU A 143 -18.91 3.23 -1.68
N HIS A 144 -19.30 4.27 -2.41
CA HIS A 144 -18.67 4.70 -3.67
C HIS A 144 -17.31 5.41 -3.48
N ARG A 145 -16.65 5.17 -2.35
CA ARG A 145 -15.26 5.61 -2.13
C ARG A 145 -14.36 5.07 -3.23
N ARG A 146 -13.44 5.93 -3.70
CA ARG A 146 -12.40 5.55 -4.64
C ARG A 146 -11.06 6.17 -4.27
N ASP A 147 -10.02 5.35 -4.24
CA ASP A 147 -8.66 5.78 -3.91
C ASP A 147 -7.82 5.86 -5.20
N TYR A 148 -7.04 6.93 -5.31
CA TYR A 148 -6.11 7.19 -6.40
C TYR A 148 -4.70 7.20 -5.83
N ALA A 149 -4.03 6.05 -5.87
CA ALA A 149 -2.63 5.91 -5.52
C ALA A 149 -1.73 6.53 -6.59
N ILE A 150 -0.47 6.75 -6.27
CA ILE A 150 0.54 7.10 -7.27
C ILE A 150 1.16 5.81 -7.83
N PRO A 151 1.53 5.80 -9.10
CA PRO A 151 2.42 4.76 -9.61
C PRO A 151 3.82 4.91 -8.99
N PRO A 152 4.65 3.85 -9.01
CA PRO A 152 6.06 3.96 -8.65
C PRO A 152 6.73 5.13 -9.37
N ILE A 153 7.50 5.93 -8.62
CA ILE A 153 8.13 7.17 -9.13
C ILE A 153 9.32 6.93 -10.04
N GLU A 154 9.88 5.73 -9.99
CA GLU A 154 11.00 5.26 -10.82
C GLU A 154 10.70 3.85 -11.33
N ASP A 155 11.58 3.31 -12.20
CA ASP A 155 11.49 1.93 -12.61
C ASP A 155 11.91 1.00 -11.47
N THR A 156 11.19 -0.11 -11.35
CA THR A 156 11.39 -1.14 -10.35
C THR A 156 11.99 -2.39 -10.94
N ILE A 157 12.36 -3.35 -10.10
CA ILE A 157 12.75 -4.69 -10.57
C ILE A 157 11.67 -5.33 -11.44
N LEU A 158 10.37 -5.06 -11.17
CA LEU A 158 9.25 -5.58 -11.95
C LEU A 158 9.29 -5.03 -13.39
N ASP A 159 9.54 -3.72 -13.55
CA ASP A 159 9.71 -3.09 -14.86
C ASP A 159 10.90 -3.69 -15.61
N GLY A 160 12.02 -3.88 -14.90
CA GLY A 160 13.24 -4.47 -15.47
C GLY A 160 13.05 -5.92 -15.93
N LEU A 161 12.31 -6.71 -15.18
CA LEU A 161 12.00 -8.10 -15.52
C LEU A 161 11.08 -8.17 -16.76
N THR A 162 9.98 -7.42 -16.76
CA THR A 162 9.02 -7.41 -17.89
C THR A 162 9.64 -6.86 -19.16
N ALA A 163 10.50 -5.84 -19.06
CA ALA A 163 11.25 -5.32 -20.23
C ALA A 163 12.17 -6.37 -20.87
N LYS A 164 12.61 -7.36 -20.10
CA LYS A 164 13.40 -8.50 -20.60
C LYS A 164 12.54 -9.70 -21.00
N GLY A 165 11.21 -9.57 -20.98
CA GLY A 165 10.28 -10.62 -21.37
C GLY A 165 10.03 -11.69 -20.30
N PHE A 166 10.41 -11.44 -19.05
CA PHE A 166 10.07 -12.33 -17.94
C PHE A 166 8.62 -12.12 -17.50
N GLU A 167 7.97 -13.20 -17.12
CA GLU A 167 6.63 -13.17 -16.55
C GLU A 167 6.70 -12.83 -15.06
N THR A 168 5.97 -11.79 -14.65
CA THR A 168 5.87 -11.33 -13.26
C THR A 168 4.45 -11.53 -12.76
N VAL A 169 4.31 -12.26 -11.66
CA VAL A 169 3.03 -12.61 -11.03
C VAL A 169 2.82 -11.82 -9.76
N ALA A 170 1.69 -11.15 -9.66
CA ALA A 170 1.26 -10.42 -8.47
C ALA A 170 0.16 -11.19 -7.73
N VAL A 171 0.38 -11.49 -6.44
CA VAL A 171 -0.61 -12.12 -5.56
C VAL A 171 -0.96 -11.18 -4.42
N GLY A 172 -2.25 -11.05 -4.13
CA GLY A 172 -2.76 -10.14 -3.10
C GLY A 172 -2.79 -8.68 -3.58
N LYS A 173 -2.23 -7.76 -2.79
CA LYS A 173 -2.27 -6.31 -3.08
C LYS A 173 -1.14 -5.81 -4.01
N ILE A 174 -0.27 -6.67 -4.49
CA ILE A 174 0.91 -6.25 -5.26
C ILE A 174 0.55 -5.43 -6.49
N GLU A 175 -0.49 -5.81 -7.24
CA GLU A 175 -0.94 -5.05 -8.40
C GLU A 175 -1.31 -3.60 -8.05
N ASP A 176 -2.03 -3.41 -6.94
CA ASP A 176 -2.43 -2.08 -6.47
C ASP A 176 -1.23 -1.26 -5.99
N ILE A 177 -0.30 -1.89 -5.26
CA ILE A 177 0.91 -1.25 -4.72
C ILE A 177 1.81 -0.72 -5.85
N PHE A 178 1.96 -1.49 -6.92
CA PHE A 178 2.77 -1.11 -8.08
C PHE A 178 1.97 -0.48 -9.22
N HIS A 179 0.68 -0.21 -9.00
CA HIS A 179 -0.20 0.45 -9.97
C HIS A 179 -0.18 -0.25 -11.35
N LYS A 180 -0.18 -1.57 -11.35
CA LYS A 180 -0.09 -2.48 -12.52
C LYS A 180 1.24 -2.46 -13.27
N ARG A 181 2.20 -1.62 -12.87
CA ARG A 181 3.49 -1.52 -13.58
C ARG A 181 4.33 -2.77 -13.37
N GLY A 182 4.89 -3.26 -14.47
CA GLY A 182 5.78 -4.42 -14.45
C GLY A 182 5.10 -5.74 -14.01
N ILE A 183 3.78 -5.88 -14.19
CA ILE A 183 3.00 -7.06 -13.79
C ILE A 183 2.32 -7.65 -15.02
N THR A 184 2.48 -8.96 -15.23
CA THR A 184 1.91 -9.69 -16.38
C THR A 184 0.72 -10.56 -15.98
N THR A 185 0.71 -11.08 -14.76
CA THR A 185 -0.33 -11.99 -14.25
C THR A 185 -0.73 -11.60 -12.84
N VAL A 186 -2.01 -11.68 -12.52
CA VAL A 186 -2.55 -11.23 -11.22
C VAL A 186 -3.47 -12.28 -10.62
N ASN A 187 -3.38 -12.46 -9.30
CA ASN A 187 -4.38 -13.15 -8.51
C ASN A 187 -4.72 -12.30 -7.26
N HIS A 188 -5.89 -11.65 -7.28
CA HIS A 188 -6.39 -10.87 -6.16
C HIS A 188 -6.86 -11.78 -5.04
N THR A 189 -6.05 -11.92 -4.00
CA THR A 189 -6.39 -12.64 -2.77
C THR A 189 -6.60 -11.66 -1.63
N THR A 190 -7.47 -12.01 -0.68
CA THR A 190 -7.90 -11.11 0.40
C THR A 190 -7.48 -11.58 1.79
N ASN A 191 -6.82 -12.74 1.90
CA ASN A 191 -6.34 -13.33 3.15
C ASN A 191 -5.11 -14.20 2.91
N ASN A 192 -4.41 -14.54 3.99
CA ASN A 192 -3.18 -15.34 3.91
C ASN A 192 -3.39 -16.75 3.34
N PRO A 193 -4.42 -17.53 3.74
CA PRO A 193 -4.64 -18.83 3.15
C PRO A 193 -4.78 -18.80 1.63
N ALA A 194 -5.61 -17.92 1.10
CA ALA A 194 -5.80 -17.78 -0.34
C ALA A 194 -4.51 -17.33 -1.07
N GLY A 195 -3.73 -16.41 -0.45
CA GLY A 195 -2.45 -15.97 -0.99
C GLY A 195 -1.40 -17.09 -1.07
N ILE A 196 -1.35 -17.93 -0.04
CA ILE A 196 -0.46 -19.09 0.02
C ILE A 196 -0.87 -20.12 -1.04
N GLU A 197 -2.15 -20.46 -1.13
CA GLU A 197 -2.67 -21.41 -2.12
C GLU A 197 -2.39 -20.92 -3.55
N ALA A 198 -2.66 -19.66 -3.85
CA ALA A 198 -2.37 -19.08 -5.17
C ALA A 198 -0.86 -19.16 -5.51
N THR A 199 0.01 -18.90 -4.55
CA THR A 199 1.46 -19.00 -4.73
C THR A 199 1.89 -20.44 -5.04
N ILE A 200 1.37 -21.40 -4.30
CA ILE A 200 1.63 -22.83 -4.52
C ILE A 200 1.14 -23.27 -5.91
N ASP A 201 -0.03 -22.81 -6.32
CA ASP A 201 -0.61 -23.16 -7.63
C ASP A 201 0.24 -22.59 -8.78
N PHE A 202 0.74 -21.35 -8.67
CA PHE A 202 1.64 -20.79 -9.66
C PHE A 202 2.95 -21.57 -9.74
N LEU A 203 3.54 -21.95 -8.60
CA LEU A 203 4.75 -22.78 -8.56
C LEU A 203 4.52 -24.15 -9.20
N LYS A 204 3.43 -24.87 -8.84
CA LYS A 204 3.10 -26.20 -9.39
C LYS A 204 2.85 -26.19 -10.88
N ASN A 205 2.30 -25.11 -11.40
CA ASN A 205 2.00 -24.95 -12.83
C ASN A 205 3.15 -24.33 -13.64
N GLY A 206 4.26 -23.95 -13.00
CA GLY A 206 5.39 -23.30 -13.64
C GLY A 206 5.05 -21.94 -14.26
N VAL A 207 4.12 -21.22 -13.66
CA VAL A 207 3.68 -19.89 -14.10
C VAL A 207 4.48 -18.82 -13.36
N GLY A 208 5.06 -17.89 -14.13
CA GLY A 208 5.83 -16.77 -13.60
C GLY A 208 7.31 -17.05 -13.41
N SER A 209 8.15 -16.14 -13.90
CA SER A 209 9.58 -16.12 -13.59
C SER A 209 9.86 -15.41 -12.25
N PHE A 210 8.94 -14.56 -11.80
CA PHE A 210 8.97 -13.87 -10.54
C PHE A 210 7.55 -13.80 -9.96
N ILE A 211 7.36 -14.41 -8.80
CA ILE A 211 6.08 -14.42 -8.07
C ILE A 211 6.23 -13.55 -6.83
N PHE A 212 5.48 -12.45 -6.78
CA PHE A 212 5.46 -11.54 -5.65
C PHE A 212 4.12 -11.66 -4.92
N THR A 213 4.17 -12.17 -3.69
CA THR A 213 2.98 -12.42 -2.87
C THR A 213 2.97 -11.50 -1.66
N ASN A 214 1.87 -10.76 -1.46
CA ASN A 214 1.60 -10.01 -0.25
C ASN A 214 0.57 -10.75 0.62
N LEU A 215 1.01 -11.22 1.78
CA LEU A 215 0.17 -11.85 2.80
C LEU A 215 -0.29 -10.77 3.79
N VAL A 216 -1.60 -10.50 3.83
CA VAL A 216 -2.15 -9.27 4.44
C VAL A 216 -2.63 -9.41 5.88
N ASP A 217 -2.85 -10.64 6.38
CA ASP A 217 -3.59 -10.83 7.65
C ASP A 217 -2.80 -10.38 8.87
N THR A 218 -1.48 -10.58 8.88
CA THR A 218 -0.62 -10.17 10.00
C THR A 218 -0.72 -8.69 10.29
N ASP A 219 -0.78 -7.86 9.25
CA ASP A 219 -0.99 -6.43 9.37
C ASP A 219 -2.47 -6.07 9.57
N ALA A 220 -3.31 -6.42 8.59
CA ALA A 220 -4.69 -5.92 8.49
C ALA A 220 -5.63 -6.45 9.59
N LEU A 221 -5.46 -7.71 10.02
CA LEU A 221 -6.35 -8.32 11.01
C LEU A 221 -5.79 -8.26 12.44
N TYR A 222 -4.48 -8.33 12.60
CA TYR A 222 -3.85 -8.54 13.91
C TYR A 222 -2.95 -7.38 14.35
N GLY A 223 -2.05 -6.89 13.51
CA GLY A 223 -1.09 -5.85 13.84
C GLY A 223 -1.76 -4.55 14.25
N HIS A 224 -2.61 -3.99 13.42
CA HIS A 224 -3.39 -2.77 13.71
C HIS A 224 -4.42 -2.89 14.84
N ARG A 225 -4.59 -4.08 15.41
CA ARG A 225 -5.51 -4.35 16.52
C ARG A 225 -4.81 -4.79 17.79
N ASN A 226 -3.47 -4.81 17.78
CA ASN A 226 -2.65 -5.30 18.90
C ASN A 226 -3.05 -6.73 19.33
N ASP A 227 -3.50 -7.55 18.38
CA ASP A 227 -3.85 -8.95 18.62
C ASP A 227 -2.60 -9.83 18.46
N VAL A 228 -1.84 -9.91 19.55
CA VAL A 228 -0.59 -10.67 19.63
C VAL A 228 -0.81 -12.17 19.35
N GLU A 229 -1.92 -12.74 19.87
CA GLU A 229 -2.23 -14.16 19.70
C GLU A 229 -2.60 -14.47 18.25
N GLY A 230 -3.47 -13.65 17.63
CA GLY A 230 -3.84 -13.80 16.22
C GLY A 230 -2.64 -13.61 15.29
N TYR A 231 -1.76 -12.66 15.59
CA TYR A 231 -0.52 -12.43 14.85
C TYR A 231 0.39 -13.66 14.88
N GLY A 232 0.60 -14.24 16.09
CA GLY A 232 1.38 -15.47 16.26
C GLY A 232 0.79 -16.64 15.50
N LYS A 233 -0.53 -16.86 15.58
CA LYS A 233 -1.24 -17.93 14.85
C LYS A 233 -1.13 -17.78 13.32
N ALA A 234 -1.14 -16.55 12.81
CA ALA A 234 -0.95 -16.30 11.38
C ALA A 234 0.46 -16.72 10.91
N LEU A 235 1.48 -16.44 11.71
CA LEU A 235 2.85 -16.88 11.44
C LEU A 235 2.98 -18.40 11.54
N GLU A 236 2.41 -19.03 12.56
CA GLU A 236 2.38 -20.51 12.71
C GLU A 236 1.67 -21.18 11.53
N TYR A 237 0.57 -20.61 11.05
CA TYR A 237 -0.11 -21.11 9.88
C TYR A 237 0.77 -21.03 8.62
N PHE A 238 1.43 -19.89 8.40
CA PHE A 238 2.38 -19.74 7.28
C PHE A 238 3.53 -20.74 7.38
N ASP A 239 4.14 -20.90 8.57
CA ASP A 239 5.21 -21.88 8.82
C ASP A 239 4.77 -23.30 8.49
N SER A 240 3.53 -23.67 8.86
CA SER A 240 2.96 -24.98 8.54
C SER A 240 2.81 -25.24 7.04
N LYS A 241 2.74 -24.18 6.22
CA LYS A 241 2.61 -24.24 4.76
C LYS A 241 3.96 -24.18 4.01
N LEU A 242 5.03 -23.78 4.69
CA LEU A 242 6.37 -23.72 4.07
C LEU A 242 6.80 -25.06 3.43
N PRO A 243 6.59 -26.24 4.03
CA PRO A 243 6.93 -27.51 3.38
C PRO A 243 6.23 -27.73 2.05
N GLU A 244 4.97 -27.28 1.90
CA GLU A 244 4.21 -27.40 0.66
C GLU A 244 4.74 -26.42 -0.41
N ILE A 245 5.04 -25.17 -0.03
CA ILE A 245 5.65 -24.17 -0.91
C ILE A 245 7.02 -24.68 -1.41
N MET A 246 7.88 -25.10 -0.49
CA MET A 246 9.22 -25.62 -0.82
C MET A 246 9.17 -26.89 -1.66
N GLY A 247 8.16 -27.74 -1.44
CA GLY A 247 7.92 -28.96 -2.22
C GLY A 247 7.46 -28.68 -3.66
N ALA A 248 6.82 -27.54 -3.90
CA ALA A 248 6.37 -27.11 -5.22
C ALA A 248 7.50 -26.42 -6.04
N MET A 249 8.60 -26.03 -5.40
CA MET A 249 9.74 -25.37 -6.04
C MET A 249 10.61 -26.34 -6.85
N THR A 250 11.11 -25.88 -7.98
CA THR A 250 12.17 -26.55 -8.74
C THR A 250 13.54 -26.37 -8.10
N ASP A 251 14.59 -26.95 -8.68
CA ASP A 251 15.96 -26.80 -8.19
C ASP A 251 16.55 -25.42 -8.51
N GLU A 252 15.94 -24.68 -9.45
CA GLU A 252 16.41 -23.36 -9.87
C GLU A 252 15.70 -22.23 -9.10
N ASP A 253 14.66 -22.53 -8.34
CA ASP A 253 13.86 -21.52 -7.66
C ASP A 253 14.51 -21.04 -6.37
N ILE A 254 14.30 -19.78 -6.06
CA ILE A 254 14.69 -19.13 -4.81
C ILE A 254 13.43 -18.59 -4.14
N LEU A 255 13.20 -18.97 -2.90
CA LEU A 255 12.18 -18.41 -2.03
C LEU A 255 12.81 -17.35 -1.12
N ILE A 256 12.24 -16.16 -1.10
CA ILE A 256 12.57 -15.12 -0.14
C ILE A 256 11.33 -14.84 0.71
N VAL A 257 11.46 -14.96 2.03
CA VAL A 257 10.42 -14.58 2.99
C VAL A 257 10.91 -13.35 3.73
N THR A 258 10.11 -12.30 3.69
CA THR A 258 10.46 -11.00 4.28
C THR A 258 9.19 -10.25 4.72
N ALA A 259 9.32 -9.00 5.14
CA ALA A 259 8.21 -8.09 5.43
C ALA A 259 8.43 -6.75 4.73
N ASP A 260 7.35 -6.04 4.46
CA ASP A 260 7.35 -4.72 3.82
C ASP A 260 7.55 -3.57 4.83
N HIS A 261 7.27 -3.80 6.11
CA HIS A 261 7.50 -2.87 7.23
C HIS A 261 7.50 -3.62 8.56
N GLY A 262 7.84 -2.93 9.64
CA GLY A 262 7.62 -3.41 10.98
C GLY A 262 6.13 -3.29 11.38
N CYS A 263 5.66 -4.26 12.14
CA CYS A 263 4.32 -4.24 12.71
C CYS A 263 4.33 -5.06 14.01
N ASP A 264 4.76 -4.44 15.11
CA ASP A 264 4.82 -5.08 16.43
C ASP A 264 3.48 -4.92 17.16
N PRO A 265 2.68 -6.01 17.30
CA PRO A 265 1.39 -5.94 17.97
C PRO A 265 1.48 -5.70 19.48
N THR A 266 2.69 -5.72 20.06
CA THR A 266 2.94 -5.39 21.48
C THR A 266 3.30 -3.93 21.69
N PHE A 267 3.62 -3.20 20.62
CA PHE A 267 3.98 -1.78 20.69
C PHE A 267 2.72 -0.92 20.95
N PRO A 268 2.81 0.10 21.82
CA PRO A 268 1.67 0.98 22.08
C PRO A 268 1.21 1.75 20.83
N GLY A 269 -0.07 1.66 20.53
CA GLY A 269 -0.68 2.27 19.34
C GLY A 269 -1.08 1.24 18.30
N THR A 270 -1.66 1.70 17.21
CA THR A 270 -2.19 0.86 16.12
C THR A 270 -1.54 1.19 14.77
N ASP A 271 -0.38 1.84 14.78
CA ASP A 271 0.37 2.20 13.58
C ASP A 271 1.50 1.18 13.35
N HIS A 272 2.04 1.16 12.13
CA HIS A 272 3.23 0.37 11.81
C HIS A 272 4.42 0.81 12.67
N THR A 273 5.34 -0.09 12.89
CA THR A 273 6.56 0.11 13.67
C THR A 273 7.82 0.06 12.77
N ARG A 274 9.01 0.23 13.31
CA ARG A 274 10.26 0.30 12.51
C ARG A 274 11.32 -0.69 12.99
N GLU A 275 10.91 -1.91 13.21
CA GLU A 275 11.84 -3.00 13.47
C GLU A 275 12.62 -3.36 12.20
N TYR A 276 13.75 -4.03 12.40
CA TYR A 276 14.38 -4.74 11.29
C TYR A 276 13.45 -5.82 10.77
N ILE A 277 13.24 -5.86 9.45
CA ILE A 277 12.51 -6.96 8.83
C ILE A 277 13.42 -8.18 8.67
N PRO A 278 12.87 -9.41 8.75
CA PRO A 278 13.62 -10.61 8.45
C PRO A 278 13.90 -10.74 6.95
N ILE A 279 15.01 -11.34 6.59
CA ILE A 279 15.30 -11.84 5.26
C ILE A 279 15.66 -13.31 5.40
N LEU A 280 14.74 -14.19 4.98
CA LEU A 280 14.96 -15.64 4.98
C LEU A 280 14.99 -16.09 3.53
N VAL A 281 16.07 -16.77 3.14
CA VAL A 281 16.26 -17.18 1.74
C VAL A 281 16.49 -18.68 1.69
N TYR A 282 15.71 -19.36 0.87
CA TYR A 282 15.81 -20.79 0.63
C TYR A 282 15.90 -21.09 -0.86
N GLY A 283 16.71 -22.06 -1.21
CA GLY A 283 16.81 -22.63 -2.54
C GLY A 283 17.70 -23.87 -2.50
N LYS A 284 17.36 -24.90 -3.27
CA LYS A 284 18.06 -26.20 -3.24
C LYS A 284 19.55 -26.11 -3.59
N LYS A 285 19.96 -25.08 -4.33
CA LYS A 285 21.35 -24.83 -4.72
C LYS A 285 22.06 -23.81 -3.82
N LEU A 286 21.37 -23.22 -2.86
CA LEU A 286 21.94 -22.24 -1.97
C LEU A 286 22.69 -22.89 -0.80
N LYS A 287 23.65 -22.16 -0.24
CA LYS A 287 24.37 -22.60 0.96
C LYS A 287 23.44 -22.56 2.17
N GLU A 288 23.46 -23.62 2.96
CA GLU A 288 22.71 -23.71 4.21
C GLU A 288 23.43 -23.04 5.37
N GLY A 289 22.68 -22.46 6.32
CA GLY A 289 23.21 -21.93 7.58
C GLY A 289 24.04 -20.68 7.46
N VAL A 290 23.96 -19.96 6.33
CA VAL A 290 24.76 -18.76 6.08
C VAL A 290 23.98 -17.52 6.52
N THR A 291 24.62 -16.66 7.33
CA THR A 291 24.08 -15.32 7.61
C THR A 291 24.44 -14.36 6.49
N ILE A 292 23.45 -13.60 6.02
CA ILE A 292 23.64 -12.45 5.12
C ILE A 292 23.78 -11.13 5.89
N GLY A 293 23.77 -11.20 7.22
CA GLY A 293 24.01 -10.08 8.11
C GLY A 293 22.85 -9.10 8.19
N THR A 294 23.15 -7.86 8.53
CA THR A 294 22.20 -6.75 8.56
C THR A 294 22.41 -5.90 7.33
N ARG A 295 21.32 -5.68 6.57
CA ARG A 295 21.32 -4.83 5.38
C ARG A 295 20.84 -3.42 5.75
N GLU A 296 21.38 -2.40 5.09
CA GLU A 296 21.09 -1.00 5.35
C GLU A 296 19.81 -0.51 4.64
N THR A 297 19.25 -1.32 3.75
CA THR A 297 18.06 -1.01 2.98
C THR A 297 17.34 -2.29 2.57
N PHE A 298 16.00 -2.20 2.37
CA PHE A 298 15.22 -3.27 1.75
C PHE A 298 15.55 -3.45 0.27
N ALA A 299 16.12 -2.43 -0.38
CA ALA A 299 16.52 -2.51 -1.80
C ALA A 299 17.59 -3.58 -2.06
N ASP A 300 18.31 -4.04 -1.03
CA ASP A 300 19.23 -5.17 -1.15
C ASP A 300 18.52 -6.52 -1.39
N ILE A 301 17.19 -6.58 -1.29
CA ILE A 301 16.39 -7.78 -1.58
C ILE A 301 16.15 -7.92 -3.09
N GLY A 302 15.77 -6.85 -3.79
CA GLY A 302 15.59 -6.81 -5.25
C GLY A 302 16.89 -6.57 -5.98
#